data_e0ce02165437fc31f49b387d968d6fb8
#
_entry.id   e0ce02165437fc31f49b387d968d6fb8
#
_cell.length_a   1.000
_cell.length_b   1.000
_cell.length_c   1.000
_cell.angle_alpha   90.00
_cell.angle_beta   90.00
_cell.angle_gamma   90.00
#
_symmetry.space_group_name_H-M   'P 1'
#
loop_
_entity.id
_entity.type
_entity.pdbx_description
1 polymer ?
#
loop_
_entity_poly.entity_id
_entity_poly.type
_entity_poly.pdbx_seq_one_letter_code
_entity_poly.pdbx_strand_id
1 'polypeptide(L)'
;EQDFPGNMTAKVTYTLDDNGEVAIAYEAVCDQTTVANFTNHAYFNLDGHDSGVMEGQKLELHASYYTPVIDSKAIPTGELAKVAGTPFDFREMKEIGRDIEADDTQLRYAGGYDHNYALDKADGTMQLAARARGAKSGICMDVYTDCVGIQLYTGNFITPQTGKGGVQYDRRHAFCLETQYFPNAVNEKNFKSPVLKAGDTY
;
A
#
# COMPACT_ATOMS: atom_id res chain seq x y z
N GLU A 1 22.22 -11.60 3.31
CA GLU A 1 21.57 -12.08 4.55
C GLU A 1 20.70 -10.96 5.07
N GLN A 2 19.48 -11.28 5.52
CA GLN A 2 18.45 -10.28 5.91
C GLN A 2 18.17 -10.36 7.41
N ASP A 3 18.99 -11.06 8.19
CA ASP A 3 18.86 -11.29 9.65
C ASP A 3 17.56 -11.98 10.10
N PHE A 4 16.74 -12.50 9.16
CA PHE A 4 15.61 -13.36 9.44
C PHE A 4 16.01 -14.83 9.47
N PRO A 5 15.37 -15.68 10.30
CA PRO A 5 15.68 -17.11 10.36
C PRO A 5 15.46 -17.83 9.04
N GLY A 6 16.37 -18.76 8.71
CA GLY A 6 16.22 -19.70 7.62
C GLY A 6 16.63 -19.18 6.23
N ASN A 7 16.55 -20.12 5.29
CA ASN A 7 16.76 -19.86 3.86
C ASN A 7 15.39 -19.91 3.18
N MET A 8 14.95 -18.76 2.68
CA MET A 8 13.67 -18.63 1.99
C MET A 8 13.87 -18.68 0.48
N THR A 9 13.06 -19.49 -0.19
CA THR A 9 12.88 -19.42 -1.64
C THR A 9 11.56 -18.70 -1.90
N ALA A 10 11.62 -17.56 -2.55
CA ALA A 10 10.45 -16.79 -2.95
C ALA A 10 10.33 -16.75 -4.47
N LYS A 11 9.10 -16.92 -4.97
CA LYS A 11 8.76 -16.83 -6.39
C LYS A 11 7.68 -15.76 -6.54
N VAL A 12 7.90 -14.82 -7.45
CA VAL A 12 6.92 -13.81 -7.83
C VAL A 12 6.56 -14.02 -9.30
N THR A 13 5.27 -14.18 -9.59
CA THR A 13 4.78 -14.38 -10.94
C THR A 13 3.93 -13.18 -11.34
N TYR A 14 4.30 -12.52 -12.43
CA TYR A 14 3.53 -11.46 -13.07
C TYR A 14 2.83 -12.04 -14.28
N THR A 15 1.52 -11.80 -14.38
CA THR A 15 0.72 -12.16 -15.55
C THR A 15 0.03 -10.90 -16.06
N LEU A 16 0.15 -10.65 -17.37
CA LEU A 16 -0.60 -9.61 -18.06
C LEU A 16 -1.51 -10.29 -19.08
N ASP A 17 -2.78 -10.00 -19.05
CA ASP A 17 -3.75 -10.53 -20.01
C ASP A 17 -4.22 -9.49 -21.05
N ASP A 18 -5.00 -9.94 -22.03
CA ASP A 18 -5.52 -9.08 -23.11
C ASP A 18 -6.65 -8.14 -22.64
N ASN A 19 -7.18 -8.32 -21.42
CA ASN A 19 -8.18 -7.44 -20.81
C ASN A 19 -7.54 -6.28 -20.04
N GLY A 20 -6.19 -6.23 -19.95
CA GLY A 20 -5.44 -5.22 -19.22
C GLY A 20 -5.34 -5.52 -17.71
N GLU A 21 -5.56 -6.77 -17.31
CA GLU A 21 -5.34 -7.21 -15.93
C GLU A 21 -3.87 -7.55 -15.73
N VAL A 22 -3.28 -7.03 -14.65
CA VAL A 22 -1.96 -7.41 -14.14
C VAL A 22 -2.16 -8.19 -12.85
N ALA A 23 -1.93 -9.51 -12.89
CA ALA A 23 -1.93 -10.34 -11.70
C ALA A 23 -0.51 -10.55 -11.18
N ILE A 24 -0.33 -10.45 -9.85
CA ILE A 24 0.94 -10.66 -9.16
C ILE A 24 0.72 -11.72 -8.09
N ALA A 25 1.33 -12.89 -8.29
CA ALA A 25 1.25 -14.00 -7.35
C ALA A 25 2.57 -14.20 -6.63
N TYR A 26 2.50 -14.36 -5.31
CA TYR A 26 3.65 -14.63 -4.44
C TYR A 26 3.55 -16.06 -3.90
N GLU A 27 4.65 -16.79 -3.99
CA GLU A 27 4.83 -18.11 -3.38
C GLU A 27 6.15 -18.10 -2.62
N ALA A 28 6.16 -18.56 -1.38
CA ALA A 28 7.42 -18.70 -0.65
C ALA A 28 7.41 -19.91 0.29
N VAL A 29 8.57 -20.53 0.44
CA VAL A 29 8.84 -21.57 1.43
C VAL A 29 10.15 -21.27 2.15
N CYS A 30 10.23 -21.60 3.43
CA CYS A 30 11.43 -21.42 4.23
C CYS A 30 11.76 -22.71 5.00
N ASP A 31 13.05 -22.99 5.17
CA ASP A 31 13.52 -24.17 5.92
C ASP A 31 13.43 -23.99 7.45
N GLN A 32 13.19 -22.76 7.93
CA GLN A 32 12.95 -22.44 9.33
C GLN A 32 11.71 -21.54 9.46
N THR A 33 11.10 -21.53 10.65
CA THR A 33 10.03 -20.59 10.96
C THR A 33 10.57 -19.15 10.91
N THR A 34 9.91 -18.31 10.13
CA THR A 34 10.36 -16.94 9.85
C THR A 34 9.17 -15.99 9.68
N VAL A 35 9.42 -14.75 9.30
CA VAL A 35 8.42 -13.75 8.93
C VAL A 35 8.40 -13.59 7.41
N ALA A 36 7.20 -13.60 6.81
CA ALA A 36 7.00 -13.33 5.39
C ALA A 36 5.87 -12.32 5.21
N ASN A 37 6.17 -11.20 4.56
CA ASN A 37 5.20 -10.17 4.22
C ASN A 37 5.63 -9.56 2.88
N PHE A 38 5.04 -10.04 1.78
CA PHE A 38 5.36 -9.57 0.44
C PHE A 38 4.35 -8.50 0.02
N THR A 39 4.84 -7.55 -0.74
CA THR A 39 4.02 -6.52 -1.39
C THR A 39 4.60 -6.15 -2.75
N ASN A 40 3.86 -5.38 -3.53
CA ASN A 40 4.35 -4.71 -4.73
C ASN A 40 4.38 -3.20 -4.48
N HIS A 41 5.52 -2.58 -4.73
CA HIS A 41 5.74 -1.16 -4.49
C HIS A 41 5.78 -0.36 -5.81
N ALA A 42 4.83 -0.64 -6.70
CA ALA A 42 4.70 0.14 -7.93
C ALA A 42 4.24 1.57 -7.64
N TYR A 43 4.89 2.52 -8.30
CA TYR A 43 4.53 3.94 -8.25
C TYR A 43 3.59 4.25 -9.40
N PHE A 44 2.34 4.61 -9.08
CA PHE A 44 1.30 4.91 -10.06
C PHE A 44 1.12 6.41 -10.26
N ASN A 45 0.99 6.82 -11.50
CA ASN A 45 0.42 8.10 -11.92
C ASN A 45 -0.49 7.82 -13.12
N LEU A 46 -1.80 7.77 -12.89
CA LEU A 46 -2.77 7.39 -13.92
C LEU A 46 -2.95 8.44 -15.01
N ASP A 47 -2.46 9.65 -14.82
CA ASP A 47 -2.44 10.69 -15.84
C ASP A 47 -1.18 10.65 -16.74
N GLY A 48 -0.27 9.70 -16.46
CA GLY A 48 1.01 9.54 -17.15
C GLY A 48 2.20 9.89 -16.28
N HIS A 49 3.34 9.25 -16.53
CA HIS A 49 4.56 9.40 -15.72
C HIS A 49 5.16 10.82 -15.77
N ASP A 50 4.78 11.62 -16.77
CA ASP A 50 5.24 12.99 -17.03
C ASP A 50 4.20 14.06 -16.65
N SER A 51 3.09 13.68 -16.05
CA SER A 51 1.98 14.58 -15.73
C SER A 51 2.19 15.45 -14.47
N GLY A 52 3.29 15.24 -13.74
CA GLY A 52 3.60 15.94 -12.49
C GLY A 52 2.89 15.34 -11.28
N VAL A 53 2.42 16.20 -10.37
CA VAL A 53 1.80 15.74 -9.10
C VAL A 53 0.50 14.97 -9.31
N MET A 54 0.30 13.92 -8.50
CA MET A 54 -0.85 13.02 -8.58
C MET A 54 -2.05 13.48 -7.73
N GLU A 55 -1.96 14.57 -7.00
CA GLU A 55 -2.90 14.98 -5.95
C GLU A 55 -4.36 15.16 -6.42
N GLY A 56 -4.57 15.53 -7.70
CA GLY A 56 -5.89 15.63 -8.31
C GLY A 56 -6.51 14.29 -8.70
N GLN A 57 -5.76 13.20 -8.66
CA GLN A 57 -6.28 11.87 -8.92
C GLN A 57 -7.18 11.41 -7.77
N LYS A 58 -8.16 10.58 -8.07
CA LYS A 58 -9.16 10.14 -7.09
C LYS A 58 -8.88 8.73 -6.62
N LEU A 59 -9.20 8.48 -5.36
CA LEU A 59 -9.04 7.19 -4.70
C LEU A 59 -10.26 6.86 -3.83
N GLU A 60 -10.65 5.59 -3.84
CA GLU A 60 -11.57 4.95 -2.91
C GLU A 60 -10.87 3.73 -2.30
N LEU A 61 -11.00 3.54 -0.98
CA LEU A 61 -10.46 2.39 -0.25
C LEU A 61 -11.57 1.67 0.51
N HIS A 62 -11.66 0.36 0.35
CA HIS A 62 -12.62 -0.49 1.06
C HIS A 62 -12.11 -0.85 2.47
N ALA A 63 -11.91 0.18 3.29
CA ALA A 63 -11.36 0.06 4.63
C ALA A 63 -11.99 1.07 5.59
N SER A 64 -12.54 0.58 6.70
CA SER A 64 -13.15 1.39 7.76
C SER A 64 -12.16 1.82 8.84
N TYR A 65 -10.96 1.23 8.84
CA TYR A 65 -9.91 1.47 9.83
C TYR A 65 -8.54 1.59 9.15
N TYR A 66 -7.62 2.28 9.83
CA TYR A 66 -6.20 2.33 9.49
C TYR A 66 -5.35 2.06 10.74
N THR A 67 -4.07 1.78 10.55
CA THR A 67 -3.12 1.60 11.66
C THR A 67 -2.35 2.90 11.88
N PRO A 68 -2.63 3.67 12.96
CA PRO A 68 -1.86 4.86 13.27
C PRO A 68 -0.42 4.50 13.65
N VAL A 69 0.50 5.41 13.36
CA VAL A 69 1.93 5.23 13.64
C VAL A 69 2.38 6.01 14.88
N ILE A 70 3.44 5.55 15.56
CA ILE A 70 3.96 6.11 16.80
C ILE A 70 4.57 7.50 16.56
N ASP A 71 5.36 7.62 15.48
CA ASP A 71 6.11 8.81 15.10
C ASP A 71 6.51 8.75 13.63
N SER A 72 7.43 9.63 13.20
CA SER A 72 7.95 9.68 11.83
C SER A 72 8.74 8.45 11.37
N LYS A 73 8.96 7.44 12.23
CA LYS A 73 9.54 6.15 11.83
C LYS A 73 8.49 5.20 11.25
N ALA A 74 7.23 5.62 11.23
CA ALA A 74 6.11 4.92 10.61
C ALA A 74 5.84 3.50 11.17
N ILE A 75 6.18 3.26 12.45
CA ILE A 75 5.87 1.98 13.12
C ILE A 75 4.44 2.06 13.68
N PRO A 76 3.52 1.14 13.31
CA PRO A 76 2.18 1.12 13.86
C PRO A 76 2.14 0.93 15.38
N THR A 77 1.16 1.59 16.01
CA THR A 77 0.94 1.53 17.47
C THR A 77 0.27 0.24 17.95
N GLY A 78 -0.24 -0.60 17.02
CA GLY A 78 -1.12 -1.73 17.33
C GLY A 78 -2.61 -1.36 17.37
N GLU A 79 -2.96 -0.09 17.28
CA GLU A 79 -4.34 0.38 17.21
C GLU A 79 -4.94 0.21 15.81
N LEU A 80 -6.26 0.00 15.77
CA LEU A 80 -7.10 0.15 14.57
C LEU A 80 -7.97 1.39 14.76
N ALA A 81 -7.55 2.52 14.24
CA ALA A 81 -8.27 3.79 14.32
C ALA A 81 -9.30 3.89 13.19
N LYS A 82 -10.49 4.42 13.51
CA LYS A 82 -11.54 4.65 12.50
C LYS A 82 -11.12 5.74 11.52
N VAL A 83 -11.38 5.51 10.23
CA VAL A 83 -11.17 6.53 9.19
C VAL A 83 -12.26 7.59 9.19
N ALA A 84 -13.46 7.24 9.64
CA ALA A 84 -14.65 8.11 9.58
C ALA A 84 -14.43 9.48 10.26
N GLY A 85 -14.63 10.55 9.51
CA GLY A 85 -14.50 11.92 10.01
C GLY A 85 -13.04 12.40 10.14
N THR A 86 -12.08 11.68 9.57
CA THR A 86 -10.65 12.03 9.57
C THR A 86 -10.17 12.30 8.13
N PRO A 87 -8.97 12.88 7.94
CA PRO A 87 -8.35 12.99 6.61
C PRO A 87 -8.17 11.64 5.89
N PHE A 88 -8.10 10.53 6.66
CA PHE A 88 -7.90 9.16 6.17
C PHE A 88 -9.18 8.52 5.59
N ASP A 89 -10.34 9.21 5.60
CA ASP A 89 -11.58 8.65 5.09
C ASP A 89 -11.64 8.65 3.56
N PHE A 90 -11.26 7.51 2.96
CA PHE A 90 -11.35 7.22 1.53
C PHE A 90 -12.45 6.19 1.20
N ARG A 91 -13.41 5.95 2.10
CA ARG A 91 -14.52 5.01 1.82
C ARG A 91 -15.43 5.46 0.68
N GLU A 92 -15.44 6.74 0.38
CA GLU A 92 -16.02 7.32 -0.82
C GLU A 92 -14.92 7.95 -1.67
N MET A 93 -15.06 7.82 -3.00
CA MET A 93 -14.05 8.32 -3.93
C MET A 93 -13.82 9.81 -3.76
N LYS A 94 -12.60 10.20 -3.42
CA LYS A 94 -12.17 11.61 -3.29
C LYS A 94 -10.80 11.85 -3.92
N GLU A 95 -10.46 13.11 -4.15
CA GLU A 95 -9.11 13.48 -4.58
C GLU A 95 -8.10 13.13 -3.48
N ILE A 96 -6.97 12.53 -3.87
CA ILE A 96 -5.90 12.11 -2.94
C ILE A 96 -5.34 13.34 -2.21
N GLY A 97 -5.19 14.46 -2.92
CA GLY A 97 -4.66 15.70 -2.35
C GLY A 97 -5.64 16.48 -1.47
N ARG A 98 -6.95 16.13 -1.46
CA ARG A 98 -7.99 16.94 -0.78
C ARG A 98 -7.66 17.28 0.66
N ASP A 99 -7.21 16.28 1.43
CA ASP A 99 -6.97 16.42 2.87
C ASP A 99 -5.50 16.17 3.25
N ILE A 100 -4.59 16.03 2.26
CA ILE A 100 -3.20 15.59 2.48
C ILE A 100 -2.36 16.57 3.31
N GLU A 101 -2.73 17.86 3.32
CA GLU A 101 -2.10 18.92 4.11
C GLU A 101 -2.95 19.33 5.33
N ALA A 102 -3.95 18.52 5.72
CA ALA A 102 -4.76 18.80 6.91
C ALA A 102 -3.88 18.83 8.17
N ASP A 103 -4.32 19.63 9.15
CA ASP A 103 -3.64 19.70 10.46
C ASP A 103 -3.92 18.45 11.30
N ASP A 104 -3.29 17.35 10.90
CA ASP A 104 -3.39 16.03 11.52
C ASP A 104 -2.00 15.50 11.88
N THR A 105 -1.89 14.92 13.08
CA THR A 105 -0.60 14.44 13.59
C THR A 105 -0.04 13.28 12.76
N GLN A 106 -0.89 12.37 12.29
CA GLN A 106 -0.46 11.23 11.51
C GLN A 106 0.05 11.66 10.13
N LEU A 107 -0.63 12.62 9.48
CA LEU A 107 -0.15 13.20 8.23
C LEU A 107 1.18 13.94 8.42
N ARG A 108 1.37 14.64 9.52
CA ARG A 108 2.66 15.30 9.83
C ARG A 108 3.80 14.31 10.01
N TYR A 109 3.56 13.17 10.65
CA TYR A 109 4.58 12.13 10.84
C TYR A 109 5.08 11.56 9.51
N ALA A 110 4.19 11.35 8.56
CA ALA A 110 4.48 10.75 7.27
C ALA A 110 4.74 11.76 6.13
N GLY A 111 4.56 13.06 6.39
CA GLY A 111 4.65 14.09 5.35
C GLY A 111 3.53 14.01 4.30
N GLY A 112 2.42 13.36 4.62
CA GLY A 112 1.28 13.03 3.78
C GLY A 112 0.73 11.65 4.16
N TYR A 113 0.14 10.91 3.21
CA TYR A 113 -0.26 9.53 3.48
C TYR A 113 0.94 8.58 3.32
N ASP A 114 1.15 7.75 4.34
CA ASP A 114 2.05 6.59 4.36
C ASP A 114 1.56 5.65 5.46
N HIS A 115 0.33 5.16 5.29
CA HIS A 115 -0.37 4.41 6.32
C HIS A 115 -1.01 3.15 5.76
N ASN A 116 -1.01 2.11 6.57
CA ASN A 116 -1.71 0.88 6.26
C ASN A 116 -3.19 1.00 6.63
N TYR A 117 -4.06 0.62 5.71
CA TYR A 117 -5.50 0.50 5.90
C TYR A 117 -5.88 -0.95 6.12
N ALA A 118 -6.70 -1.19 7.14
CA ALA A 118 -7.25 -2.50 7.42
C ALA A 118 -8.47 -2.74 6.52
N LEU A 119 -8.38 -3.68 5.59
CA LEU A 119 -9.45 -3.98 4.66
C LEU A 119 -10.67 -4.56 5.37
N ASP A 120 -11.87 -4.11 5.00
CA ASP A 120 -13.12 -4.50 5.67
C ASP A 120 -13.43 -6.00 5.53
N LYS A 121 -13.02 -6.62 4.42
CA LYS A 121 -13.14 -8.05 4.18
C LYS A 121 -11.74 -8.69 4.18
N ALA A 122 -11.32 -9.25 5.30
CA ALA A 122 -9.98 -9.80 5.51
C ALA A 122 -10.00 -11.33 5.75
N ASP A 123 -10.81 -12.05 4.96
CA ASP A 123 -11.03 -13.50 5.10
C ASP A 123 -10.07 -14.37 4.27
N GLY A 124 -9.11 -13.75 3.57
CA GLY A 124 -8.15 -14.42 2.69
C GLY A 124 -8.71 -14.77 1.32
N THR A 125 -9.89 -14.28 0.96
CA THR A 125 -10.43 -14.39 -0.40
C THR A 125 -10.15 -13.12 -1.19
N MET A 126 -10.00 -13.26 -2.51
CA MET A 126 -9.81 -12.12 -3.42
C MET A 126 -10.96 -11.12 -3.28
N GLN A 127 -10.65 -9.86 -3.04
CA GLN A 127 -11.60 -8.77 -2.82
C GLN A 127 -11.14 -7.50 -3.49
N LEU A 128 -12.08 -6.64 -3.86
CA LEU A 128 -11.78 -5.27 -4.26
C LEU A 128 -11.32 -4.48 -3.02
N ALA A 129 -10.09 -3.99 -3.06
CA ALA A 129 -9.46 -3.23 -1.98
C ALA A 129 -9.46 -1.72 -2.24
N ALA A 130 -9.25 -1.33 -3.51
CA ALA A 130 -9.15 0.07 -3.88
C ALA A 130 -9.64 0.31 -5.31
N ARG A 131 -10.08 1.54 -5.57
CA ARG A 131 -10.32 2.11 -6.90
C ARG A 131 -9.59 3.43 -7.04
N ALA A 132 -8.86 3.60 -8.13
CA ALA A 132 -8.20 4.87 -8.42
C ALA A 132 -8.60 5.37 -9.81
N ARG A 133 -8.62 6.71 -10.00
CA ARG A 133 -8.96 7.33 -11.27
C ARG A 133 -8.06 8.52 -11.55
N GLY A 134 -7.49 8.55 -12.76
CA GLY A 134 -6.76 9.70 -13.28
C GLY A 134 -7.65 10.94 -13.39
N ALA A 135 -7.10 12.10 -13.05
CA ALA A 135 -7.82 13.38 -13.08
C ALA A 135 -8.03 13.89 -14.50
N LYS A 136 -7.05 13.65 -15.39
CA LYS A 136 -7.02 14.15 -16.78
C LYS A 136 -7.27 13.02 -17.77
N SER A 137 -6.61 11.87 -17.59
CA SER A 137 -6.69 10.72 -18.49
C SER A 137 -8.04 10.01 -18.41
N GLY A 138 -8.68 10.04 -17.24
CA GLY A 138 -9.86 9.24 -16.93
C GLY A 138 -9.60 7.73 -16.82
N ILE A 139 -8.33 7.29 -16.89
CA ILE A 139 -7.93 5.89 -16.64
C ILE A 139 -8.39 5.48 -15.25
N CYS A 140 -9.03 4.32 -15.16
CA CYS A 140 -9.45 3.72 -13.91
C CYS A 140 -8.60 2.49 -13.62
N MET A 141 -8.26 2.29 -12.35
CA MET A 141 -7.54 1.12 -11.86
C MET A 141 -8.28 0.55 -10.66
N ASP A 142 -8.71 -0.69 -10.74
CA ASP A 142 -9.25 -1.45 -9.61
C ASP A 142 -8.16 -2.38 -9.07
N VAL A 143 -7.97 -2.37 -7.75
CA VAL A 143 -6.98 -3.20 -7.05
C VAL A 143 -7.69 -4.27 -6.25
N TYR A 144 -7.40 -5.52 -6.56
CA TYR A 144 -7.92 -6.70 -5.87
C TYR A 144 -6.80 -7.37 -5.07
N THR A 145 -7.14 -7.94 -3.93
CA THR A 145 -6.19 -8.67 -3.08
C THR A 145 -6.87 -9.69 -2.18
N ASP A 146 -6.15 -10.70 -1.76
CA ASP A 146 -6.48 -11.64 -0.68
C ASP A 146 -5.78 -11.27 0.65
N CYS A 147 -5.00 -10.19 0.66
CA CYS A 147 -4.35 -9.64 1.83
C CYS A 147 -5.35 -8.97 2.80
N VAL A 148 -4.90 -8.74 4.03
CA VAL A 148 -5.70 -8.11 5.10
C VAL A 148 -5.58 -6.59 5.13
N GLY A 149 -4.57 -6.02 4.47
CA GLY A 149 -4.28 -4.59 4.48
C GLY A 149 -3.77 -4.08 3.16
N ILE A 150 -3.79 -2.76 3.04
CA ILE A 150 -3.23 -2.02 1.91
C ILE A 150 -2.59 -0.73 2.41
N GLN A 151 -1.31 -0.52 2.09
CA GLN A 151 -0.61 0.73 2.34
C GLN A 151 -0.98 1.74 1.24
N LEU A 152 -1.37 2.93 1.64
CA LEU A 152 -1.40 4.10 0.77
C LEU A 152 -0.16 4.94 1.06
N TYR A 153 0.74 5.04 0.08
CA TYR A 153 1.89 5.93 0.12
C TYR A 153 1.79 6.97 -1.00
N THR A 154 1.96 8.23 -0.67
CA THR A 154 1.76 9.35 -1.61
C THR A 154 3.06 9.96 -2.13
N GLY A 155 4.13 9.18 -2.19
CA GLY A 155 5.41 9.64 -2.75
C GLY A 155 6.03 10.81 -1.98
N ASN A 156 5.81 10.88 -0.66
CA ASN A 156 6.19 12.03 0.19
C ASN A 156 7.69 12.25 0.25
N PHE A 157 8.48 11.18 0.08
CA PHE A 157 9.94 11.17 0.21
C PHE A 157 10.66 10.99 -1.13
N ILE A 158 9.95 11.04 -2.25
CA ILE A 158 10.60 11.07 -3.57
C ILE A 158 11.43 12.36 -3.65
N THR A 159 12.72 12.18 -3.91
CA THR A 159 13.64 13.30 -4.15
C THR A 159 13.76 13.56 -5.65
N PRO A 160 14.08 14.80 -6.08
CA PRO A 160 14.22 15.13 -7.48
C PRO A 160 15.18 14.19 -8.20
N GLN A 161 14.71 13.54 -9.27
CA GLN A 161 15.50 12.65 -10.10
C GLN A 161 15.02 12.65 -11.54
N THR A 162 15.95 12.44 -12.47
CA THR A 162 15.63 12.32 -13.90
C THR A 162 15.28 10.88 -14.20
N GLY A 163 14.07 10.66 -14.70
CA GLY A 163 13.55 9.37 -15.06
C GLY A 163 13.44 9.13 -16.56
N LYS A 164 12.50 8.26 -16.93
CA LYS A 164 12.23 7.87 -18.31
C LYS A 164 11.99 9.08 -19.22
N GLY A 165 12.66 9.10 -20.38
CA GLY A 165 12.52 10.17 -21.36
C GLY A 165 13.05 11.53 -20.92
N GLY A 166 13.85 11.62 -19.84
CA GLY A 166 14.36 12.87 -19.29
C GLY A 166 13.37 13.62 -18.39
N VAL A 167 12.24 13.02 -18.08
CA VAL A 167 11.22 13.60 -17.20
C VAL A 167 11.74 13.70 -15.77
N GLN A 168 11.49 14.84 -15.12
CA GLN A 168 11.84 15.02 -13.70
C GLN A 168 10.73 14.44 -12.83
N TYR A 169 11.09 13.51 -11.93
CA TYR A 169 10.23 13.01 -10.87
C TYR A 169 10.57 13.69 -9.56
N ASP A 170 9.56 14.01 -8.79
CA ASP A 170 9.71 14.71 -7.51
C ASP A 170 8.63 14.26 -6.52
N ARG A 171 8.62 14.86 -5.34
CA ARG A 171 7.63 14.63 -4.29
C ARG A 171 6.21 14.66 -4.85
N ARG A 172 5.41 13.64 -4.49
CA ARG A 172 4.00 13.49 -4.88
C ARG A 172 3.72 13.38 -6.38
N HIS A 173 4.71 12.99 -7.17
CA HIS A 173 4.50 12.68 -8.59
C HIS A 173 3.87 11.30 -8.81
N ALA A 174 3.74 10.49 -7.76
CA ALA A 174 3.10 9.18 -7.82
C ALA A 174 2.56 8.76 -6.46
N PHE A 175 1.70 7.74 -6.45
CA PHE A 175 1.23 7.05 -5.25
C PHE A 175 1.45 5.55 -5.38
N CYS A 176 1.51 4.84 -4.23
CA CYS A 176 1.61 3.40 -4.16
C CYS A 176 0.39 2.83 -3.43
N LEU A 177 -0.03 1.64 -3.86
CA LEU A 177 -1.05 0.83 -3.21
C LEU A 177 -0.45 -0.56 -2.96
N GLU A 178 -0.03 -0.81 -1.72
CA GLU A 178 0.79 -1.95 -1.36
C GLU A 178 -0.02 -2.92 -0.51
N THR A 179 -0.54 -3.97 -1.14
CA THR A 179 -1.32 -4.99 -0.42
C THR A 179 -0.41 -5.88 0.40
N GLN A 180 -0.75 -6.13 1.68
CA GLN A 180 0.19 -6.72 2.63
C GLN A 180 -0.48 -7.24 3.92
N TYR A 181 0.28 -7.96 4.76
CA TYR A 181 0.03 -7.99 6.20
C TYR A 181 0.35 -6.62 6.80
N PHE A 182 -0.27 -6.29 7.94
CA PHE A 182 -0.01 -4.99 8.58
C PHE A 182 1.46 -4.87 8.99
N PRO A 183 2.10 -3.72 8.78
CA PRO A 183 3.44 -3.47 9.32
C PRO A 183 3.45 -3.67 10.84
N ASN A 184 4.57 -4.13 11.39
CA ASN A 184 4.76 -4.47 12.81
C ASN A 184 3.90 -5.63 13.33
N ALA A 185 3.17 -6.37 12.48
CA ALA A 185 2.24 -7.42 12.91
C ALA A 185 2.89 -8.55 13.73
N VAL A 186 4.19 -8.76 13.58
CA VAL A 186 4.93 -9.75 14.38
C VAL A 186 4.98 -9.39 15.87
N ASN A 187 4.85 -8.11 16.22
CA ASN A 187 4.88 -7.61 17.59
C ASN A 187 3.47 -7.30 18.14
N GLU A 188 2.44 -7.27 17.29
CA GLU A 188 1.09 -6.86 17.65
C GLU A 188 0.13 -8.07 17.64
N LYS A 189 -0.28 -8.52 18.82
CA LYS A 189 -1.10 -9.74 18.98
C LYS A 189 -2.48 -9.67 18.35
N ASN A 190 -3.02 -8.48 18.16
CA ASN A 190 -4.32 -8.24 17.52
C ASN A 190 -4.24 -8.14 16.00
N PHE A 191 -3.02 -8.12 15.42
CA PHE A 191 -2.83 -8.16 13.98
C PHE A 191 -2.67 -9.61 13.50
N LYS A 192 -3.12 -9.89 12.28
CA LYS A 192 -2.89 -11.20 11.65
C LYS A 192 -1.39 -11.43 11.51
N SER A 193 -0.91 -12.54 12.08
CA SER A 193 0.52 -12.85 12.11
C SER A 193 1.08 -13.14 10.72
N PRO A 194 2.22 -12.54 10.35
CA PRO A 194 2.95 -12.81 9.11
C PRO A 194 3.96 -13.96 9.28
N VAL A 195 3.86 -14.75 10.34
CA VAL A 195 4.78 -15.86 10.60
C VAL A 195 4.51 -17.01 9.65
N LEU A 196 5.52 -17.37 8.88
CA LEU A 196 5.59 -18.54 8.02
C LEU A 196 6.34 -19.66 8.77
N LYS A 197 5.68 -20.78 9.03
CA LYS A 197 6.31 -21.92 9.69
C LYS A 197 7.24 -22.66 8.73
N ALA A 198 8.24 -23.34 9.28
CA ALA A 198 9.15 -24.17 8.48
C ALA A 198 8.39 -25.20 7.63
N GLY A 199 8.61 -25.17 6.33
CA GLY A 199 7.98 -26.06 5.36
C GLY A 199 6.56 -25.69 4.92
N ASP A 200 5.91 -24.69 5.55
CA ASP A 200 4.64 -24.15 5.06
C ASP A 200 4.87 -23.30 3.80
N THR A 201 3.82 -23.14 3.00
CA THR A 201 3.83 -22.26 1.81
C THR A 201 3.08 -20.96 2.12
N TYR A 202 3.71 -19.84 1.77
CA TYR A 202 3.08 -18.51 1.72
C TYR A 202 2.24 -18.42 0.46
#